data_e6801c30fdcb18e0522dbfdaf2a6946e
#
_entry.id   e6801c30fdcb18e0522dbfdaf2a6946e
#
_cell.length_a   1.000
_cell.length_b   1.000
_cell.length_c   1.000
_cell.angle_alpha   90.00
_cell.angle_beta   90.00
_cell.angle_gamma   90.00
#
_symmetry.space_group_name_H-M   'P 1'
#
loop_
_entity.id
_entity.type
_entity.pdbx_description
1 polymer ?
#
loop_
_entity_poly.entity_id
_entity_poly.type
_entity_poly.pdbx_seq_one_letter_code
_entity_poly.pdbx_strand_id
1 'polypeptide(L)'
;MQKIGLGALTSMFLFGETENGRSGDYRPEVHDSDGLLFLDADLNWFWSPLANPRRLAVNEFRLDNPRGFGLMQRDALFDHYQDLEARYEMRPSLWVEPRGDWGAGRLELIEIPSEEEIHDNMVAFWVPDKTADAGDVPEGQNPAPKIYPETMSYAYRMIWMPPGANPHGLGWAAATRISRQDDRLRFIIDFEGGMLDFLSGDTGMSSVLEVPESAQMLEKQLIKNPVTGGWRLVFLVRLPKEEGVLQSIRAAREGAPSLRFKAVLKKGENLPDPLTETWVYDLQL
;
A
#
# COMPACT_ATOMS: atom_id res chain seq x y z
N MET A 1 -24.26 -8.33 -5.42
CA MET A 1 -23.38 -9.30 -4.71
C MET A 1 -23.15 -8.74 -3.32
N GLN A 2 -23.43 -9.49 -2.25
CA GLN A 2 -23.11 -9.02 -0.90
C GLN A 2 -21.63 -9.29 -0.64
N LYS A 3 -20.91 -8.26 -0.24
CA LYS A 3 -19.48 -8.29 0.08
C LYS A 3 -19.34 -8.32 1.60
N ILE A 4 -18.48 -9.18 2.11
CA ILE A 4 -18.17 -9.27 3.54
C ILE A 4 -16.72 -8.84 3.71
N GLY A 5 -16.49 -7.84 4.55
CA GLY A 5 -15.15 -7.42 4.97
C GLY A 5 -14.79 -8.03 6.32
N LEU A 6 -13.60 -8.61 6.43
CA LEU A 6 -13.07 -9.21 7.66
C LEU A 6 -11.88 -8.43 8.16
N GLY A 7 -11.73 -8.29 9.49
CA GLY A 7 -10.61 -7.61 10.12
C GLY A 7 -10.52 -6.13 9.72
N ALA A 8 -11.67 -5.44 9.59
CA ALA A 8 -11.69 -4.07 9.12
C ALA A 8 -10.94 -3.13 10.05
N LEU A 9 -10.07 -2.30 9.44
CA LEU A 9 -9.26 -1.27 10.06
C LEU A 9 -9.63 0.08 9.45
N THR A 10 -9.60 1.13 10.24
CA THR A 10 -9.73 2.52 9.79
C THR A 10 -8.57 3.36 10.30
N SER A 11 -8.24 4.40 9.56
CA SER A 11 -7.22 5.38 9.92
C SER A 11 -7.51 6.71 9.22
N MET A 12 -6.87 7.77 9.70
CA MET A 12 -6.90 9.07 9.09
C MET A 12 -5.58 9.32 8.33
N PHE A 13 -5.69 9.85 7.11
CA PHE A 13 -4.56 10.33 6.32
C PHE A 13 -4.99 11.61 5.57
N LEU A 14 -4.45 12.75 5.97
CA LEU A 14 -4.76 14.01 5.31
C LEU A 14 -3.71 14.38 4.28
N PHE A 15 -2.44 14.35 4.63
CA PHE A 15 -1.28 14.47 3.75
C PHE A 15 -0.02 13.92 4.44
N GLY A 16 0.95 13.51 3.64
CA GLY A 16 2.24 13.00 4.07
C GLY A 16 3.32 13.28 3.02
N GLU A 17 4.42 12.58 3.11
CA GLU A 17 5.61 12.79 2.28
C GLU A 17 5.41 12.53 0.76
N THR A 18 4.36 11.80 0.37
CA THR A 18 3.98 11.60 -1.03
C THR A 18 3.42 12.85 -1.69
N GLU A 19 3.03 13.84 -0.89
CA GLU A 19 2.43 15.09 -1.30
C GLU A 19 3.29 16.28 -0.87
N ASN A 20 3.29 17.37 -1.63
CA ASN A 20 4.04 18.58 -1.29
C ASN A 20 3.32 19.45 -0.25
N GLY A 21 3.00 18.91 0.92
CA GLY A 21 2.35 19.65 1.98
C GLY A 21 1.04 20.33 1.56
N ARG A 22 0.34 20.92 2.50
CA ARG A 22 -0.90 21.65 2.25
C ARG A 22 -0.67 23.15 2.41
N SER A 23 -1.08 23.95 1.41
CA SER A 23 -0.97 25.39 1.52
C SER A 23 -1.76 25.91 2.74
N GLY A 24 -1.08 26.62 3.63
CA GLY A 24 -1.68 27.18 4.86
C GLY A 24 -1.57 26.28 6.09
N ASP A 25 -1.11 25.05 5.99
CA ASP A 25 -0.74 24.21 7.11
C ASP A 25 0.78 24.31 7.35
N TYR A 26 1.19 24.44 8.62
CA TYR A 26 2.61 24.52 8.99
C TYR A 26 3.22 23.15 9.20
N ARG A 27 2.38 22.12 9.42
CA ARG A 27 2.81 20.76 9.66
C ARG A 27 3.32 20.13 8.36
N PRO A 28 4.42 19.40 8.38
CA PRO A 28 4.88 18.65 7.21
C PRO A 28 3.95 17.51 6.83
N GLU A 29 3.40 16.80 7.83
CA GLU A 29 2.56 15.62 7.66
C GLU A 29 1.42 15.59 8.69
N VAL A 30 0.27 15.01 8.29
CA VAL A 30 -0.91 14.86 9.14
C VAL A 30 -1.57 13.51 8.84
N HIS A 31 -1.28 12.50 9.65
CA HIS A 31 -1.88 11.16 9.51
C HIS A 31 -1.70 10.30 10.77
N ASP A 32 -2.62 9.37 10.98
CA ASP A 32 -2.56 8.35 12.05
C ASP A 32 -1.87 7.05 11.58
N SER A 33 -1.76 6.84 10.28
CA SER A 33 -1.01 5.76 9.65
C SER A 33 -0.42 6.23 8.33
N ASP A 34 0.81 5.81 8.03
CA ASP A 34 1.53 6.17 6.82
C ASP A 34 1.41 5.12 5.70
N GLY A 35 0.97 3.89 6.02
CA GLY A 35 0.84 2.86 5.01
C GLY A 35 0.11 1.60 5.43
N LEU A 36 -0.25 0.81 4.42
CA LEU A 36 -0.76 -0.55 4.55
C LEU A 36 0.39 -1.55 4.38
N LEU A 37 0.68 -2.30 5.44
CA LEU A 37 1.60 -3.44 5.42
C LEU A 37 0.79 -4.73 5.28
N PHE A 38 1.23 -5.66 4.44
CA PHE A 38 0.60 -6.98 4.37
C PHE A 38 1.59 -8.10 4.03
N LEU A 39 1.21 -9.31 4.42
CA LEU A 39 1.99 -10.54 4.28
C LEU A 39 1.15 -11.58 3.53
N ASP A 40 1.69 -12.10 2.42
CA ASP A 40 1.02 -13.11 1.62
C ASP A 40 1.27 -14.56 2.13
N ALA A 41 0.70 -15.54 1.42
CA ALA A 41 0.85 -16.97 1.74
C ALA A 41 2.29 -17.45 1.66
N ASP A 42 3.09 -16.88 0.78
CA ASP A 42 4.49 -17.23 0.50
C ASP A 42 5.48 -16.48 1.40
N LEU A 43 4.96 -15.73 2.39
CA LEU A 43 5.71 -14.92 3.35
C LEU A 43 6.44 -13.73 2.70
N ASN A 44 5.95 -13.23 1.59
CA ASN A 44 6.41 -11.97 1.01
C ASN A 44 5.72 -10.80 1.71
N TRP A 45 6.51 -9.82 2.13
CA TRP A 45 6.06 -8.58 2.73
C TRP A 45 5.85 -7.51 1.67
N PHE A 46 4.73 -6.79 1.80
CA PHE A 46 4.35 -5.71 0.91
C PHE A 46 4.00 -4.46 1.70
N TRP A 47 4.42 -3.33 1.19
CA TRP A 47 4.13 -2.02 1.73
C TRP A 47 3.47 -1.13 0.69
N SER A 48 2.29 -0.60 1.01
CA SER A 48 1.60 0.39 0.19
C SER A 48 1.46 1.67 1.00
N PRO A 49 2.21 2.74 0.66
CA PRO A 49 2.02 4.04 1.30
C PRO A 49 0.61 4.55 1.03
N LEU A 50 -0.01 5.19 2.03
CA LEU A 50 -1.32 5.81 1.91
C LEU A 50 -1.22 7.12 1.13
N ALA A 51 -2.34 7.52 0.55
CA ALA A 51 -2.49 8.80 -0.09
C ALA A 51 -3.90 9.36 0.15
N ASN A 52 -4.05 10.67 0.13
CA ASN A 52 -5.35 11.31 0.13
C ASN A 52 -5.77 11.63 -1.31
N PRO A 53 -6.54 10.76 -1.98
CA PRO A 53 -6.80 10.87 -3.40
C PRO A 53 -7.78 11.99 -3.69
N ARG A 54 -7.79 12.49 -4.91
CA ARG A 54 -8.80 13.49 -5.35
C ARG A 54 -10.19 12.89 -5.57
N ARG A 55 -10.29 11.58 -5.72
CA ARG A 55 -11.50 10.79 -5.91
C ARG A 55 -11.39 9.51 -5.12
N LEU A 56 -12.53 8.93 -4.74
CA LEU A 56 -12.56 7.62 -4.09
C LEU A 56 -11.67 6.61 -4.84
N ALA A 57 -10.69 6.08 -4.16
CA ALA A 57 -9.81 5.03 -4.64
C ALA A 57 -10.12 3.71 -3.93
N VAL A 58 -10.09 2.61 -4.68
CA VAL A 58 -10.21 1.26 -4.16
C VAL A 58 -9.08 0.43 -4.75
N ASN A 59 -8.10 0.14 -3.93
CA ASN A 59 -6.93 -0.67 -4.29
C ASN A 59 -7.14 -2.09 -3.81
N GLU A 60 -6.98 -3.07 -4.70
CA GLU A 60 -7.20 -4.49 -4.41
C GLU A 60 -5.88 -5.26 -4.55
N PHE A 61 -5.52 -6.02 -3.50
CA PHE A 61 -4.37 -6.91 -3.49
C PHE A 61 -4.86 -8.35 -3.37
N ARG A 62 -4.80 -9.11 -4.48
CA ARG A 62 -5.21 -10.51 -4.50
C ARG A 62 -4.17 -11.39 -3.85
N LEU A 63 -4.63 -12.23 -2.91
CA LEU A 63 -3.80 -13.18 -2.17
C LEU A 63 -4.51 -14.53 -2.10
N ASP A 64 -3.73 -15.61 -2.11
CA ASP A 64 -4.28 -16.95 -1.96
C ASP A 64 -4.73 -17.24 -0.52
N ASN A 65 -4.02 -16.68 0.46
CA ASN A 65 -4.35 -16.72 1.88
C ASN A 65 -3.55 -15.63 2.60
N PRO A 66 -4.19 -14.64 3.23
CA PRO A 66 -3.46 -13.59 3.94
C PRO A 66 -2.84 -14.16 5.22
N ARG A 67 -1.57 -13.85 5.46
CA ARG A 67 -0.89 -14.16 6.71
C ARG A 67 -0.97 -13.01 7.71
N GLY A 68 -1.25 -11.81 7.22
CA GLY A 68 -1.47 -10.64 8.05
C GLY A 68 -1.59 -9.37 7.23
N PHE A 69 -2.20 -8.35 7.82
CA PHE A 69 -2.25 -7.01 7.26
C PHE A 69 -2.49 -5.98 8.36
N GLY A 70 -2.07 -4.74 8.13
CA GLY A 70 -2.24 -3.68 9.12
C GLY A 70 -2.04 -2.30 8.57
N LEU A 71 -2.71 -1.34 9.17
CA LEU A 71 -2.43 0.08 9.01
C LEU A 71 -1.34 0.47 10.01
N MET A 72 -0.22 0.96 9.47
CA MET A 72 1.00 1.15 10.23
C MET A 72 1.35 2.63 10.32
N GLN A 73 1.78 3.06 11.51
CA GLN A 73 2.43 4.34 11.72
C GLN A 73 3.92 4.08 11.94
N ARG A 74 4.70 4.16 10.87
CA ARG A 74 6.15 3.90 10.87
C ARG A 74 6.95 5.16 11.12
N ASP A 75 6.46 6.29 10.64
CA ASP A 75 7.06 7.58 10.95
C ASP A 75 6.69 8.00 12.38
N ALA A 76 7.69 7.99 13.26
CA ALA A 76 7.57 8.31 14.66
C ALA A 76 8.41 9.55 15.05
N LEU A 77 8.77 10.38 14.07
CA LEU A 77 9.58 11.57 14.30
C LEU A 77 8.70 12.80 14.49
N PHE A 78 8.76 13.41 15.68
CA PHE A 78 8.01 14.63 15.98
C PHE A 78 8.21 15.75 14.93
N ASP A 79 9.42 15.89 14.42
CA ASP A 79 9.77 16.94 13.45
C ASP A 79 9.02 16.82 12.12
N HIS A 80 8.47 15.62 11.81
CA HIS A 80 7.67 15.41 10.62
C HIS A 80 6.21 15.84 10.79
N TYR A 81 5.72 15.97 12.03
CA TYR A 81 4.34 16.39 12.34
C TYR A 81 4.26 17.76 12.98
N GLN A 82 5.12 18.04 13.95
CA GLN A 82 5.16 19.27 14.74
C GLN A 82 3.83 19.64 15.42
N ASP A 83 2.99 18.66 15.70
CA ASP A 83 1.68 18.81 16.30
C ASP A 83 1.72 18.39 17.78
N LEU A 84 1.63 19.36 18.70
CA LEU A 84 1.67 19.12 20.12
C LEU A 84 0.34 18.64 20.72
N GLU A 85 -0.76 18.77 19.97
CA GLU A 85 -2.10 18.37 20.42
C GLU A 85 -2.43 16.96 19.94
N ALA A 86 -2.35 16.70 18.64
CA ALA A 86 -2.71 15.41 18.04
C ALA A 86 -1.64 14.34 18.26
N ARG A 87 -0.34 14.74 18.34
CA ARG A 87 0.80 13.85 18.60
C ARG A 87 0.80 12.63 17.67
N TYR A 88 0.75 12.89 16.35
CA TYR A 88 0.66 11.87 15.31
C TYR A 88 1.83 10.88 15.34
N GLU A 89 3.02 11.32 15.72
CA GLU A 89 4.21 10.49 15.90
C GLU A 89 4.06 9.40 16.97
N MET A 90 3.03 9.54 17.84
CA MET A 90 2.74 8.59 18.91
C MET A 90 1.57 7.65 18.60
N ARG A 91 0.96 7.76 17.43
CA ARG A 91 -0.16 6.90 17.05
C ARG A 91 0.29 5.45 16.90
N PRO A 92 -0.45 4.49 17.45
CA PRO A 92 -0.08 3.08 17.36
C PRO A 92 -0.40 2.50 15.99
N SER A 93 0.36 1.51 15.59
CA SER A 93 0.04 0.63 14.47
C SER A 93 -0.92 -0.48 14.90
N LEU A 94 -1.76 -0.97 13.99
CA LEU A 94 -2.65 -2.09 14.25
C LEU A 94 -2.51 -3.16 13.18
N TRP A 95 -2.15 -4.37 13.61
CA TRP A 95 -1.94 -5.56 12.78
C TRP A 95 -3.04 -6.59 13.02
N VAL A 96 -3.65 -7.10 11.95
CA VAL A 96 -4.56 -8.24 11.94
C VAL A 96 -3.79 -9.48 11.54
N GLU A 97 -3.78 -10.48 12.40
CA GLU A 97 -3.18 -11.79 12.16
C GLU A 97 -4.28 -12.84 12.01
N PRO A 98 -4.56 -13.33 10.80
CA PRO A 98 -5.50 -14.43 10.58
C PRO A 98 -5.16 -15.67 11.39
N ARG A 99 -6.18 -16.36 11.89
CA ARG A 99 -6.06 -17.63 12.57
C ARG A 99 -6.71 -18.72 11.72
N GLY A 100 -5.89 -19.68 11.29
CA GLY A 100 -6.29 -20.70 10.34
C GLY A 100 -6.21 -20.22 8.88
N ASP A 101 -6.88 -20.96 8.02
CA ASP A 101 -6.93 -20.70 6.59
C ASP A 101 -8.14 -19.81 6.24
N TRP A 102 -7.88 -18.62 5.71
CA TRP A 102 -8.92 -17.70 5.25
C TRP A 102 -9.24 -17.88 3.76
N GLY A 103 -8.42 -18.71 3.06
CA GLY A 103 -8.56 -19.00 1.65
C GLY A 103 -8.17 -17.85 0.73
N ALA A 104 -8.43 -18.03 -0.56
CA ALA A 104 -8.20 -17.01 -1.56
C ALA A 104 -9.19 -15.84 -1.44
N GLY A 105 -8.70 -14.64 -1.81
CA GLY A 105 -9.50 -13.44 -1.77
C GLY A 105 -8.69 -12.21 -2.11
N ARG A 106 -9.09 -11.08 -1.55
CA ARG A 106 -8.36 -9.82 -1.73
C ARG A 106 -8.38 -8.96 -0.49
N LEU A 107 -7.25 -8.33 -0.24
CA LEU A 107 -7.15 -7.22 0.68
C LEU A 107 -7.58 -5.96 -0.06
N GLU A 108 -8.56 -5.25 0.46
CA GLU A 108 -9.02 -3.99 -0.09
C GLU A 108 -8.55 -2.84 0.78
N LEU A 109 -7.95 -1.84 0.13
CA LEU A 109 -7.64 -0.54 0.69
C LEU A 109 -8.55 0.49 0.01
N ILE A 110 -9.40 1.12 0.80
CA ILE A 110 -10.28 2.21 0.36
C ILE A 110 -9.72 3.51 0.89
N GLU A 111 -9.39 4.43 -0.02
CA GLU A 111 -8.89 5.76 0.29
C GLU A 111 -9.96 6.77 -0.15
N ILE A 112 -10.53 7.47 0.83
CA ILE A 112 -11.64 8.40 0.65
C ILE A 112 -11.06 9.83 0.66
N PRO A 113 -11.36 10.68 -0.34
CA PRO A 113 -10.93 12.06 -0.31
C PRO A 113 -11.37 12.77 0.97
N SER A 114 -10.46 13.44 1.65
CA SER A 114 -10.77 14.26 2.81
C SER A 114 -10.07 15.61 2.75
N GLU A 115 -10.77 16.65 3.16
CA GLU A 115 -10.19 17.98 3.35
C GLU A 115 -9.87 18.28 4.82
N GLU A 116 -10.30 17.42 5.73
CA GLU A 116 -10.21 17.62 7.17
C GLU A 116 -9.62 16.38 7.87
N GLU A 117 -8.85 16.60 8.92
CA GLU A 117 -8.20 15.56 9.73
C GLU A 117 -9.14 14.85 10.71
N ILE A 118 -10.41 15.29 10.82
CA ILE A 118 -11.38 14.68 11.73
C ILE A 118 -12.05 13.41 11.21
N HIS A 119 -11.74 13.01 9.98
CA HIS A 119 -12.37 11.86 9.32
C HIS A 119 -11.39 10.72 9.15
N ASP A 120 -11.76 9.53 9.64
CA ASP A 120 -11.11 8.28 9.25
C ASP A 120 -11.43 7.99 7.78
N ASN A 121 -10.52 8.38 6.91
CA ASN A 121 -10.70 8.32 5.47
C ASN A 121 -9.97 7.15 4.79
N MET A 122 -9.26 6.33 5.57
CA MET A 122 -8.59 5.11 5.11
C MET A 122 -9.26 3.89 5.72
N VAL A 123 -9.61 2.91 4.88
CA VAL A 123 -10.24 1.65 5.34
C VAL A 123 -9.55 0.47 4.68
N ALA A 124 -9.11 -0.50 5.48
CA ALA A 124 -8.52 -1.74 4.98
C ALA A 124 -9.25 -2.95 5.55
N PHE A 125 -9.54 -3.96 4.73
CA PHE A 125 -10.18 -5.20 5.15
C PHE A 125 -9.98 -6.33 4.15
N TRP A 126 -10.08 -7.56 4.62
CA TRP A 126 -10.04 -8.74 3.77
C TRP A 126 -11.42 -9.10 3.23
N VAL A 127 -11.49 -9.44 1.94
CA VAL A 127 -12.70 -9.95 1.26
C VAL A 127 -12.40 -11.36 0.72
N PRO A 128 -12.95 -12.42 1.32
CA PRO A 128 -12.77 -13.77 0.80
C PRO A 128 -13.53 -13.96 -0.53
N ASP A 129 -12.92 -14.72 -1.46
CA ASP A 129 -13.58 -15.06 -2.75
C ASP A 129 -14.78 -16.00 -2.55
N LYS A 130 -14.72 -16.86 -1.55
CA LYS A 130 -15.85 -17.72 -1.14
C LYS A 130 -16.86 -16.95 -0.28
N THR A 131 -17.57 -16.04 -0.87
CA THR A 131 -18.89 -15.69 -0.33
C THR A 131 -19.85 -16.74 -0.86
N ALA A 132 -20.63 -17.40 0.03
CA ALA A 132 -21.54 -18.49 -0.29
C ALA A 132 -22.09 -18.42 -1.73
N ASP A 133 -21.86 -19.44 -2.53
CA ASP A 133 -22.25 -19.52 -3.92
C ASP A 133 -23.68 -19.02 -4.11
N ALA A 134 -23.82 -17.82 -4.60
CA ALA A 134 -25.02 -17.41 -5.29
C ALA A 134 -24.95 -18.10 -6.65
N GLY A 135 -25.41 -19.36 -6.73
CA GLY A 135 -25.50 -20.06 -8.00
C GLY A 135 -26.06 -19.11 -9.06
N ASP A 136 -25.49 -19.16 -10.25
CA ASP A 136 -25.96 -18.39 -11.40
C ASP A 136 -27.47 -18.57 -11.52
N VAL A 137 -28.22 -17.51 -11.22
CA VAL A 137 -29.67 -17.49 -11.45
C VAL A 137 -29.86 -17.19 -12.94
N PRO A 138 -30.41 -18.10 -13.74
CA PRO A 138 -30.66 -17.85 -15.15
C PRO A 138 -31.50 -16.57 -15.32
N GLU A 139 -31.14 -15.78 -16.33
CA GLU A 139 -31.80 -14.52 -16.66
C GLU A 139 -33.32 -14.78 -16.83
N GLY A 140 -34.17 -14.10 -16.04
CA GLY A 140 -35.64 -14.22 -16.10
C GLY A 140 -36.32 -15.04 -14.99
N GLN A 141 -35.57 -15.59 -14.04
CA GLN A 141 -36.16 -16.24 -12.86
C GLN A 141 -36.01 -15.34 -11.62
N ASN A 142 -37.14 -15.24 -10.85
CA ASN A 142 -37.08 -14.64 -9.52
C ASN A 142 -36.16 -15.48 -8.63
N PRO A 143 -35.14 -14.90 -7.99
CA PRO A 143 -34.29 -15.66 -7.08
C PRO A 143 -35.12 -16.27 -5.98
N ALA A 144 -35.05 -17.60 -5.81
CA ALA A 144 -35.60 -18.27 -4.63
C ALA A 144 -35.02 -17.62 -3.37
N PRO A 145 -35.73 -17.59 -2.23
CA PRO A 145 -35.18 -17.06 -0.99
C PRO A 145 -33.86 -17.77 -0.70
N LYS A 146 -32.75 -16.99 -0.63
CA LYS A 146 -31.44 -17.53 -0.36
C LYS A 146 -31.41 -18.16 1.03
N ILE A 147 -31.44 -19.47 1.07
CA ILE A 147 -31.06 -20.23 2.25
C ILE A 147 -29.52 -20.11 2.27
N TYR A 148 -28.97 -19.39 3.23
CA TYR A 148 -27.53 -19.35 3.45
C TYR A 148 -27.12 -20.73 4.00
N PRO A 149 -26.47 -21.60 3.18
CA PRO A 149 -26.32 -23.00 3.58
C PRO A 149 -25.19 -23.27 4.53
N GLU A 150 -24.23 -22.33 4.70
CA GLU A 150 -23.07 -22.56 5.54
C GLU A 150 -22.73 -21.37 6.42
N THR A 151 -22.52 -21.66 7.69
CA THR A 151 -21.93 -20.72 8.64
C THR A 151 -20.43 -20.65 8.35
N MET A 152 -19.93 -19.49 7.96
CA MET A 152 -18.50 -19.23 7.81
C MET A 152 -17.98 -18.70 9.14
N SER A 153 -16.91 -19.32 9.66
CA SER A 153 -16.24 -18.90 10.88
C SER A 153 -14.82 -18.43 10.54
N TYR A 154 -14.50 -17.19 10.94
CA TYR A 154 -13.18 -16.62 10.82
C TYR A 154 -12.69 -16.19 12.18
N ALA A 155 -11.42 -16.46 12.47
CA ALA A 155 -10.76 -16.02 13.70
C ALA A 155 -9.50 -15.24 13.35
N TYR A 156 -9.20 -14.21 14.13
CA TYR A 156 -7.99 -13.41 13.98
C TYR A 156 -7.55 -12.83 15.33
N ARG A 157 -6.30 -12.42 15.39
CA ARG A 157 -5.75 -11.62 16.49
C ARG A 157 -5.53 -10.19 15.99
N MET A 158 -5.87 -9.22 16.80
CA MET A 158 -5.48 -7.83 16.63
C MET A 158 -4.29 -7.54 17.54
N ILE A 159 -3.22 -6.99 16.96
CA ILE A 159 -1.97 -6.71 17.67
C ILE A 159 -1.67 -5.22 17.54
N TRP A 160 -1.77 -4.53 18.66
CA TRP A 160 -1.36 -3.13 18.74
C TRP A 160 0.15 -3.07 18.92
N MET A 161 0.80 -2.24 18.10
CA MET A 161 2.23 -2.02 18.13
C MET A 161 2.56 -0.54 18.35
N PRO A 162 3.68 -0.22 19.01
CA PRO A 162 4.10 1.17 19.15
C PRO A 162 4.37 1.81 17.78
N PRO A 163 4.37 3.16 17.71
CA PRO A 163 4.81 3.86 16.49
C PRO A 163 6.24 3.46 16.13
N GLY A 164 6.57 3.50 14.85
CA GLY A 164 7.88 3.07 14.36
C GLY A 164 8.10 1.55 14.33
N ALA A 165 7.12 0.74 14.76
CA ALA A 165 7.26 -0.71 14.76
C ALA A 165 7.32 -1.27 13.34
N ASN A 166 8.29 -2.18 13.13
CA ASN A 166 8.40 -2.98 11.93
C ASN A 166 8.36 -4.48 12.32
N PRO A 167 7.31 -5.24 11.95
CA PRO A 167 7.14 -6.62 12.37
C PRO A 167 8.04 -7.63 11.66
N HIS A 168 8.83 -7.21 10.68
CA HIS A 168 9.75 -8.09 9.93
C HIS A 168 11.21 -7.61 10.04
N GLY A 169 12.14 -8.52 9.74
CA GLY A 169 13.58 -8.23 9.79
C GLY A 169 14.20 -7.73 8.49
N LEU A 170 13.40 -7.51 7.45
CA LEU A 170 13.86 -6.96 6.17
C LEU A 170 14.04 -5.45 6.25
N GLY A 171 14.74 -4.88 5.29
CA GLY A 171 14.67 -3.45 5.03
C GLY A 171 13.25 -3.04 4.62
N TRP A 172 12.88 -1.80 4.87
CA TRP A 172 11.56 -1.26 4.58
C TRP A 172 11.63 0.07 3.83
N ALA A 173 10.55 0.42 3.13
CA ALA A 173 10.39 1.73 2.52
C ALA A 173 10.11 2.75 3.65
N ALA A 174 11.15 3.48 4.05
CA ALA A 174 11.07 4.47 5.12
C ALA A 174 10.41 5.76 4.65
N ALA A 175 10.54 6.09 3.35
CA ALA A 175 9.96 7.28 2.78
C ALA A 175 9.62 7.08 1.29
N THR A 176 8.49 7.67 0.86
CA THR A 176 8.06 7.70 -0.54
C THR A 176 7.69 9.11 -0.94
N ARG A 177 8.45 9.70 -1.89
CA ARG A 177 8.16 11.03 -2.43
C ARG A 177 7.86 10.94 -3.92
N ILE A 178 6.85 11.67 -4.35
CA ILE A 178 6.38 11.65 -5.74
C ILE A 178 6.36 13.09 -6.26
N SER A 179 7.00 13.30 -7.40
CA SER A 179 6.99 14.60 -8.09
C SER A 179 6.43 14.42 -9.48
N ARG A 180 5.43 15.24 -9.83
CA ARG A 180 4.79 15.22 -11.14
C ARG A 180 5.12 16.49 -11.93
N GLN A 181 5.56 16.30 -13.16
CA GLN A 181 5.73 17.38 -14.13
C GLN A 181 5.16 16.94 -15.47
N ASP A 182 4.06 17.53 -15.86
CA ASP A 182 3.30 17.17 -17.07
C ASP A 182 2.91 15.69 -17.11
N ASP A 183 3.38 14.97 -18.13
CA ASP A 183 3.21 13.51 -18.32
C ASP A 183 4.29 12.68 -17.60
N ARG A 184 5.20 13.32 -16.85
CA ARG A 184 6.31 12.64 -16.17
C ARG A 184 6.05 12.54 -14.68
N LEU A 185 6.35 11.37 -14.13
CA LEU A 185 6.25 11.07 -12.73
C LEU A 185 7.59 10.54 -12.22
N ARG A 186 8.14 11.23 -11.22
CA ARG A 186 9.38 10.82 -10.54
C ARG A 186 9.03 10.27 -9.18
N PHE A 187 9.47 9.05 -8.93
CA PHE A 187 9.40 8.40 -7.63
C PHE A 187 10.77 8.44 -6.97
N ILE A 188 10.78 8.72 -5.69
CA ILE A 188 11.94 8.69 -4.81
C ILE A 188 11.56 7.85 -3.60
N ILE A 189 12.14 6.66 -3.46
CA ILE A 189 11.85 5.73 -2.37
C ILE A 189 13.14 5.56 -1.56
N ASP A 190 13.08 5.86 -0.28
CA ASP A 190 14.15 5.60 0.66
C ASP A 190 13.89 4.27 1.38
N PHE A 191 14.82 3.33 1.23
CA PHE A 191 14.81 2.05 1.93
C PHE A 191 15.85 2.05 3.03
N GLU A 192 15.46 1.62 4.22
CA GLU A 192 16.29 1.60 5.43
C GLU A 192 16.16 0.29 6.20
N GLY A 193 17.04 0.08 7.17
CA GLY A 193 16.98 -1.03 8.13
C GLY A 193 17.32 -2.40 7.57
N GLY A 194 17.12 -3.41 8.41
CA GLY A 194 17.49 -4.79 8.09
C GLY A 194 18.98 -4.92 7.77
N MET A 195 19.28 -5.65 6.71
CA MET A 195 20.67 -5.81 6.23
C MET A 195 21.19 -4.59 5.47
N LEU A 196 20.34 -3.65 5.05
CA LEU A 196 20.73 -2.51 4.22
C LEU A 196 21.74 -1.60 4.88
N ASP A 197 21.64 -1.43 6.19
CA ASP A 197 22.50 -0.54 6.97
C ASP A 197 23.97 -1.02 7.00
N PHE A 198 24.18 -2.33 6.82
CA PHE A 198 25.50 -2.96 6.85
C PHE A 198 26.13 -3.13 5.47
N LEU A 199 25.42 -2.78 4.39
CA LEU A 199 25.90 -2.92 3.02
C LEU A 199 26.53 -1.60 2.52
N SER A 200 27.76 -1.70 2.00
CA SER A 200 28.45 -0.57 1.40
C SER A 200 27.96 -0.25 -0.02
N GLY A 201 28.28 0.94 -0.54
CA GLY A 201 27.85 1.38 -1.87
C GLY A 201 28.36 0.53 -3.04
N ASP A 202 29.43 -0.23 -2.83
CA ASP A 202 30.05 -1.15 -3.81
C ASP A 202 29.54 -2.61 -3.70
N THR A 203 28.55 -2.86 -2.89
CA THR A 203 28.04 -4.22 -2.62
C THR A 203 27.30 -4.87 -3.81
N GLY A 204 27.17 -4.24 -4.95
CA GLY A 204 26.43 -4.82 -6.09
C GLY A 204 24.94 -4.96 -5.83
N MET A 205 24.33 -3.95 -5.22
CA MET A 205 22.90 -3.87 -5.00
C MET A 205 22.14 -3.69 -6.31
N SER A 206 20.99 -4.32 -6.41
CA SER A 206 20.07 -4.17 -7.53
C SER A 206 18.65 -3.87 -7.06
N SER A 207 17.85 -3.29 -7.94
CA SER A 207 16.41 -3.10 -7.72
C SER A 207 15.63 -3.80 -8.82
N VAL A 208 14.64 -4.61 -8.41
CA VAL A 208 13.60 -5.10 -9.31
C VAL A 208 12.48 -4.08 -9.27
N LEU A 209 12.08 -3.60 -10.44
CA LEU A 209 11.06 -2.58 -10.60
C LEU A 209 10.05 -3.06 -11.64
N GLU A 210 8.79 -3.19 -11.21
CA GLU A 210 7.66 -3.45 -12.09
C GLU A 210 6.95 -2.12 -12.39
N VAL A 211 6.81 -1.82 -13.67
CA VAL A 211 6.16 -0.61 -14.18
C VAL A 211 5.01 -1.05 -15.08
N PRO A 212 3.83 -0.40 -14.99
CA PRO A 212 2.71 -0.69 -15.87
C PRO A 212 3.11 -0.63 -17.35
N GLU A 213 2.60 -1.54 -18.18
CA GLU A 213 2.90 -1.58 -19.63
C GLU A 213 2.57 -0.26 -20.34
N SER A 214 1.57 0.47 -19.86
CA SER A 214 1.17 1.77 -20.40
C SER A 214 2.12 2.92 -20.02
N ALA A 215 3.02 2.73 -19.06
CA ALA A 215 3.99 3.73 -18.64
C ALA A 215 5.39 3.41 -19.18
N GLN A 216 6.08 4.43 -19.68
CA GLN A 216 7.44 4.29 -20.22
C GLN A 216 8.47 4.63 -19.14
N MET A 217 9.35 3.69 -18.80
CA MET A 217 10.53 3.95 -17.97
C MET A 217 11.49 4.87 -18.72
N LEU A 218 11.89 5.97 -18.11
CA LEU A 218 12.86 6.93 -18.65
C LEU A 218 14.22 6.84 -17.95
N GLU A 219 14.20 6.76 -16.61
CA GLU A 219 15.41 6.75 -15.79
C GLU A 219 15.21 5.82 -14.59
N LYS A 220 16.27 5.14 -14.15
CA LYS A 220 16.31 4.38 -12.91
C LYS A 220 17.68 4.49 -12.28
N GLN A 221 17.76 4.81 -10.99
CA GLN A 221 18.99 4.94 -10.24
C GLN A 221 18.81 4.39 -8.83
N LEU A 222 19.80 3.63 -8.34
CA LEU A 222 19.86 3.14 -6.97
C LEU A 222 21.14 3.71 -6.32
N ILE A 223 20.98 4.43 -5.22
CA ILE A 223 22.06 5.21 -4.59
C ILE A 223 22.14 4.85 -3.12
N LYS A 224 23.34 4.55 -2.62
CA LYS A 224 23.60 4.44 -1.18
C LYS A 224 23.40 5.83 -0.53
N ASN A 225 22.60 5.89 0.52
CA ASN A 225 22.45 7.10 1.32
C ASN A 225 23.48 7.11 2.46
N PRO A 226 24.51 7.94 2.42
CA PRO A 226 25.54 7.96 3.46
C PRO A 226 25.07 8.63 4.76
N VAL A 227 23.92 9.31 4.74
CA VAL A 227 23.37 10.02 5.92
C VAL A 227 22.58 9.06 6.81
N THR A 228 21.68 8.27 6.19
CA THR A 228 20.81 7.34 6.93
C THR A 228 21.37 5.91 6.98
N GLY A 229 22.35 5.58 6.15
CA GLY A 229 22.83 4.21 5.98
C GLY A 229 21.95 3.36 5.06
N GLY A 230 20.82 3.87 4.60
CA GLY A 230 19.90 3.20 3.72
C GLY A 230 20.25 3.31 2.22
N TRP A 231 19.26 3.07 1.36
CA TRP A 231 19.39 3.12 -0.08
C TRP A 231 18.23 3.87 -0.71
N ARG A 232 18.50 4.77 -1.63
CA ARG A 232 17.53 5.54 -2.37
C ARG A 232 17.34 4.99 -3.77
N LEU A 233 16.13 4.55 -4.09
CA LEU A 233 15.71 4.23 -5.44
C LEU A 233 15.01 5.45 -6.04
N VAL A 234 15.53 5.93 -7.17
CA VAL A 234 14.89 6.99 -7.96
C VAL A 234 14.52 6.42 -9.31
N PHE A 235 13.31 6.63 -9.75
CA PHE A 235 12.92 6.30 -11.11
C PHE A 235 11.96 7.34 -11.68
N LEU A 236 12.08 7.56 -12.98
CA LEU A 236 11.26 8.50 -13.75
C LEU A 236 10.50 7.72 -14.81
N VAL A 237 9.20 7.89 -14.84
CA VAL A 237 8.33 7.31 -15.86
C VAL A 237 7.57 8.40 -16.62
N ARG A 238 7.27 8.13 -17.88
CA ARG A 238 6.30 8.88 -18.65
C ARG A 238 4.99 8.14 -18.63
N LEU A 239 3.91 8.85 -18.24
CA LEU A 239 2.55 8.32 -18.27
C LEU A 239 1.99 8.36 -19.71
N PRO A 240 1.00 7.52 -20.04
CA PRO A 240 0.31 7.61 -21.30
C PRO A 240 -0.39 8.97 -21.43
N LYS A 241 -0.46 9.50 -22.65
CA LYS A 241 -1.22 10.72 -22.92
C LYS A 241 -2.70 10.49 -22.65
N GLU A 242 -3.45 11.57 -22.37
CA GLU A 242 -4.87 11.53 -21.97
C GLU A 242 -5.79 10.70 -22.87
N GLU A 243 -5.51 10.57 -24.16
CA GLU A 243 -6.27 9.68 -25.07
C GLU A 243 -6.14 8.19 -24.70
N GLY A 244 -4.97 7.75 -24.21
CA GLY A 244 -4.77 6.41 -23.67
C GLY A 244 -5.44 6.22 -22.30
N VAL A 245 -5.52 7.28 -21.50
CA VAL A 245 -6.18 7.30 -20.20
C VAL A 245 -7.70 7.14 -20.34
N LEU A 246 -8.33 7.73 -21.37
CA LEU A 246 -9.78 7.53 -21.61
C LEU A 246 -10.12 6.08 -22.02
N GLN A 247 -9.22 5.38 -22.71
CA GLN A 247 -9.36 3.94 -22.95
C GLN A 247 -9.17 3.13 -21.68
N SER A 248 -8.22 3.51 -20.83
CA SER A 248 -8.00 2.89 -19.53
C SER A 248 -9.18 3.17 -18.56
N ILE A 249 -9.76 4.37 -18.58
CA ILE A 249 -10.97 4.71 -17.81
C ILE A 249 -12.22 3.97 -18.32
N ARG A 250 -12.33 3.69 -19.62
CA ARG A 250 -13.40 2.81 -20.13
C ARG A 250 -13.21 1.36 -19.67
N ALA A 251 -11.98 0.87 -19.68
CA ALA A 251 -11.63 -0.42 -19.08
C ALA A 251 -11.84 -0.43 -17.54
N ALA A 252 -11.58 0.68 -16.85
CA ALA A 252 -11.83 0.85 -15.41
C ALA A 252 -13.31 0.82 -14.99
N ARG A 253 -14.24 1.11 -15.89
CA ARG A 253 -15.68 0.86 -15.66
C ARG A 253 -16.04 -0.63 -15.59
N GLU A 254 -15.16 -1.47 -16.09
CA GLU A 254 -15.25 -2.94 -16.09
C GLU A 254 -14.35 -3.59 -15.02
N GLY A 255 -13.78 -2.82 -14.08
CA GLY A 255 -12.92 -3.31 -13.00
C GLY A 255 -11.42 -3.25 -13.30
N ALA A 256 -10.98 -2.32 -14.12
CA ALA A 256 -9.60 -2.21 -14.56
C ALA A 256 -8.66 -1.44 -13.60
N PRO A 257 -7.36 -1.75 -13.63
CA PRO A 257 -6.41 -1.40 -12.61
C PRO A 257 -6.00 0.08 -12.64
N SER A 258 -5.86 0.66 -11.47
CA SER A 258 -4.89 1.71 -11.17
C SER A 258 -3.54 1.37 -11.80
N LEU A 259 -2.72 2.36 -12.14
CA LEU A 259 -1.35 2.10 -12.58
C LEU A 259 -0.51 1.63 -11.39
N ARG A 260 -0.32 0.32 -11.28
CA ARG A 260 0.43 -0.28 -10.18
C ARG A 260 1.93 -0.35 -10.49
N PHE A 261 2.71 0.21 -9.57
CA PHE A 261 4.16 0.14 -9.55
C PHE A 261 4.60 -0.74 -8.40
N LYS A 262 5.70 -1.51 -8.57
CA LYS A 262 6.31 -2.26 -7.47
C LYS A 262 7.82 -2.12 -7.52
N ALA A 263 8.45 -2.08 -6.35
CA ALA A 263 9.89 -2.03 -6.21
C ALA A 263 10.37 -2.89 -5.03
N VAL A 264 11.47 -3.60 -5.23
CA VAL A 264 12.14 -4.37 -4.17
C VAL A 264 13.65 -4.32 -4.39
N LEU A 265 14.42 -4.23 -3.31
CA LEU A 265 15.88 -4.29 -3.38
C LEU A 265 16.38 -5.72 -3.14
N LYS A 266 17.41 -6.11 -3.91
CA LYS A 266 18.09 -7.40 -3.83
C LYS A 266 19.60 -7.22 -3.84
N LYS A 267 20.30 -8.22 -3.35
CA LYS A 267 21.76 -8.30 -3.48
C LYS A 267 22.13 -9.08 -4.73
N GLY A 268 22.71 -8.39 -5.74
CA GLY A 268 23.02 -9.01 -7.03
C GLY A 268 21.78 -9.23 -7.91
N GLU A 269 22.02 -9.59 -9.17
CA GLU A 269 20.91 -9.82 -10.12
C GLU A 269 20.27 -11.21 -9.99
N ASN A 270 21.01 -12.18 -9.46
CA ASN A 270 20.64 -13.60 -9.47
C ASN A 270 20.27 -14.18 -8.10
N LEU A 271 20.28 -13.39 -7.02
CA LEU A 271 19.88 -13.89 -5.71
C LEU A 271 18.35 -13.81 -5.55
N PRO A 272 17.69 -14.91 -5.16
CA PRO A 272 16.24 -14.96 -5.07
C PRO A 272 15.69 -14.11 -3.93
N ASP A 273 16.44 -13.97 -2.84
CA ASP A 273 15.92 -13.40 -1.60
C ASP A 273 15.88 -11.87 -1.63
N PRO A 274 14.73 -11.27 -1.35
CA PRO A 274 14.61 -9.83 -1.22
C PRO A 274 15.32 -9.36 0.06
N LEU A 275 15.99 -8.20 -0.03
CA LEU A 275 16.56 -7.52 1.14
C LEU A 275 15.56 -6.57 1.79
N THR A 276 14.50 -6.21 1.07
CA THR A 276 13.44 -5.32 1.55
C THR A 276 12.08 -5.97 1.37
N GLU A 277 11.09 -5.44 2.04
CA GLU A 277 9.70 -5.61 1.61
C GLU A 277 9.52 -5.10 0.18
N THR A 278 8.45 -5.54 -0.48
CA THR A 278 8.05 -5.03 -1.79
C THR A 278 7.19 -3.78 -1.59
N TRP A 279 7.72 -2.63 -1.99
CA TRP A 279 6.96 -1.40 -2.10
C TRP A 279 5.98 -1.50 -3.26
N VAL A 280 4.71 -1.14 -3.03
CA VAL A 280 3.63 -1.15 -4.03
C VAL A 280 2.94 0.21 -4.01
N TYR A 281 2.69 0.79 -5.17
CA TYR A 281 1.96 2.05 -5.29
C TYR A 281 0.96 2.01 -6.44
N ASP A 282 -0.29 2.32 -6.12
CA ASP A 282 -1.39 2.40 -7.06
C ASP A 282 -1.67 3.87 -7.41
N LEU A 283 -1.16 4.32 -8.55
CA LEU A 283 -1.39 5.68 -9.05
C LEU A 283 -2.84 5.82 -9.52
N GLN A 284 -3.54 6.74 -8.90
CA GLN A 284 -4.86 7.19 -9.36
C GLN A 284 -4.70 8.21 -10.49
N LEU A 285 -5.45 8.04 -11.59
CA LEU A 285 -5.41 8.91 -12.78
C LEU A 285 -6.53 9.94 -12.80
#